data_d9e866d98f1f430a7e7166541188ee09
#
_entry.id   d9e866d98f1f430a7e7166541188ee09
#
_cell.length_a   1.000
_cell.length_b   1.000
_cell.length_c   1.000
_cell.angle_alpha   90.00
_cell.angle_beta   90.00
_cell.angle_gamma   90.00
#
_symmetry.space_group_name_H-M   'P 1'
#
loop_
_entity.id
_entity.type
_entity.pdbx_description
1 polymer ?
#
loop_
_entity_poly.entity_id
_entity_poly.type
_entity_poly.pdbx_seq_one_letter_code
_entity_poly.pdbx_strand_id
1 'polypeptide(L)'
;MGEIIRSHGLATAVGTTDGSGRIKPAYCASACVLVYAGGKPRFGVLGSSLGVHRFVTEKPMKDPVADAQRVTGAVLGYMTKMGVSSSVVEAMSETRDIRWLAPKDALAMNLITVPLGKP
;
A
#
# COMPACT_ATOMS: atom_id res chain seq x y z
N MET A 1 2.72 12.54 -1.88
CA MET A 1 2.26 12.62 -0.48
C MET A 1 3.06 11.70 0.45
N GLY A 2 3.30 10.46 0.05
CA GLY A 2 4.09 9.53 0.86
C GLY A 2 5.51 9.99 1.16
N GLU A 3 6.16 10.67 0.22
CA GLU A 3 7.50 11.23 0.44
C GLU A 3 7.49 12.35 1.47
N ILE A 4 6.43 13.15 1.49
CA ILE A 4 6.24 14.21 2.49
C ILE A 4 6.08 13.58 3.88
N ILE A 5 5.26 12.53 3.98
CA ILE A 5 5.06 11.79 5.21
C ILE A 5 6.41 11.26 5.74
N ARG A 6 7.21 10.64 4.87
CA ARG A 6 8.52 10.09 5.25
C ARG A 6 9.49 11.18 5.66
N SER A 7 9.50 12.31 4.96
CA SER A 7 10.41 13.42 5.25
C SER A 7 10.11 14.07 6.60
N HIS A 8 8.88 13.99 7.09
CA HIS A 8 8.48 14.49 8.40
C HIS A 8 8.57 13.41 9.49
N GLY A 9 9.03 12.21 9.16
CA GLY A 9 9.17 11.12 10.13
C GLY A 9 7.85 10.64 10.72
N LEU A 10 6.76 10.76 9.97
CA LEU A 10 5.42 10.40 10.44
C LEU A 10 5.16 8.91 10.30
N ALA A 11 4.45 8.34 11.28
CA ALA A 11 3.90 7.00 11.16
C ALA A 11 2.60 7.04 10.37
N THR A 12 2.25 5.91 9.75
CA THR A 12 0.94 5.72 9.14
C THR A 12 0.27 4.50 9.77
N ALA A 13 -1.05 4.46 9.71
CA ALA A 13 -1.81 3.35 10.25
C ALA A 13 -3.01 3.03 9.36
N VAL A 14 -3.31 1.74 9.22
CA VAL A 14 -4.57 1.28 8.65
C VAL A 14 -5.41 0.69 9.76
N GLY A 15 -6.56 1.31 10.01
CA GLY A 15 -7.45 0.95 11.08
C GLY A 15 -8.38 2.11 11.42
N THR A 16 -9.33 1.85 12.30
CA THR A 16 -10.26 2.86 12.79
C THR A 16 -10.55 2.63 14.27
N THR A 17 -11.23 3.55 14.90
CA THR A 17 -11.68 3.40 16.27
C THR A 17 -13.20 3.52 16.35
N ASP A 18 -13.81 2.77 17.25
CA ASP A 18 -15.23 2.92 17.51
C ASP A 18 -15.48 4.00 18.60
N GLY A 19 -16.75 4.23 18.95
CA GLY A 19 -17.11 5.23 19.96
C GLY A 19 -16.58 4.93 21.36
N SER A 20 -16.11 3.71 21.64
CA SER A 20 -15.51 3.32 22.91
C SER A 20 -13.99 3.40 22.92
N GLY A 21 -13.38 3.80 21.80
CA GLY A 21 -11.92 3.86 21.63
C GLY A 21 -11.27 2.54 21.26
N ARG A 22 -12.04 1.50 20.97
CA ARG A 22 -11.50 0.23 20.49
C ARG A 22 -11.02 0.36 19.07
N ILE A 23 -9.84 -0.21 18.79
CA ILE A 23 -9.32 -0.28 17.43
C ILE A 23 -10.05 -1.34 16.64
N LYS A 24 -10.36 -1.02 15.38
CA LYS A 24 -11.05 -1.91 14.46
C LYS A 24 -10.34 -1.96 13.12
N PRO A 25 -10.47 -3.07 12.38
CA PRO A 25 -9.92 -3.14 11.01
C PRO A 25 -10.54 -2.12 10.08
N ALA A 26 -9.78 -1.73 9.07
CA ALA A 26 -10.22 -0.79 8.03
C ALA A 26 -9.70 -1.23 6.67
N TYR A 27 -10.03 -0.47 5.64
CA TYR A 27 -9.62 -0.75 4.26
C TYR A 27 -8.72 0.37 3.75
N CYS A 28 -7.71 -0.02 2.98
CA CYS A 28 -6.83 0.92 2.29
C CYS A 28 -6.51 0.32 0.93
N ALA A 29 -6.92 0.97 -0.14
CA ALA A 29 -6.78 0.43 -1.49
C ALA A 29 -6.20 1.47 -2.45
N SER A 30 -5.52 1.00 -3.48
CA SER A 30 -5.01 1.82 -4.58
C SER A 30 -4.07 2.92 -4.08
N ALA A 31 -4.38 4.18 -4.34
CA ALA A 31 -3.57 5.33 -3.92
C ALA A 31 -3.36 5.38 -2.40
N CYS A 32 -4.33 4.89 -1.62
CA CYS A 32 -4.20 4.81 -0.16
C CYS A 32 -2.99 3.99 0.25
N VAL A 33 -2.72 2.87 -0.44
CA VAL A 33 -1.57 2.01 -0.15
C VAL A 33 -0.27 2.76 -0.38
N LEU A 34 -0.19 3.59 -1.41
CA LEU A 34 1.00 4.40 -1.70
C LEU A 34 1.24 5.43 -0.61
N VAL A 35 0.20 6.09 -0.12
CA VAL A 35 0.29 7.04 0.99
C VAL A 35 0.73 6.32 2.27
N TYR A 36 0.10 5.20 2.57
CA TYR A 36 0.41 4.37 3.73
C TYR A 36 1.88 3.94 3.73
N ALA A 37 2.41 3.55 2.57
CA ALA A 37 3.79 3.10 2.42
C ALA A 37 4.83 4.15 2.83
N GLY A 38 4.47 5.44 2.81
CA GLY A 38 5.37 6.52 3.22
C GLY A 38 5.65 6.56 4.71
N GLY A 39 4.84 5.91 5.54
CA GLY A 39 4.99 5.94 6.99
C GLY A 39 6.17 5.13 7.51
N LYS A 40 6.67 5.55 8.65
CA LYS A 40 7.71 4.81 9.38
C LYS A 40 7.53 5.06 10.88
N PRO A 41 7.07 4.08 11.65
CA PRO A 41 6.60 2.75 11.20
C PRO A 41 5.23 2.80 10.51
N ARG A 42 4.84 1.65 9.95
CA ARG A 42 3.52 1.44 9.35
C ARG A 42 2.72 0.48 10.23
N PHE A 43 1.73 1.01 10.93
CA PHE A 43 0.88 0.21 11.81
C PHE A 43 -0.30 -0.37 11.03
N GLY A 44 -0.62 -1.62 11.28
CA GLY A 44 -1.79 -2.25 10.70
C GLY A 44 -2.61 -2.98 11.75
N VAL A 45 -3.88 -2.58 11.91
CA VAL A 45 -4.80 -3.29 12.78
C VAL A 45 -5.12 -4.64 12.13
N LEU A 46 -4.91 -5.74 12.85
CA LEU A 46 -5.15 -7.08 12.34
C LEU A 46 -6.59 -7.22 11.85
N GLY A 47 -6.76 -7.82 10.68
CA GLY A 47 -8.04 -7.87 9.98
C GLY A 47 -8.26 -6.74 8.99
N SER A 48 -7.42 -5.70 9.00
CA SER A 48 -7.46 -4.66 7.98
C SER A 48 -7.05 -5.21 6.63
N SER A 49 -7.61 -4.66 5.56
CA SER A 49 -7.36 -5.09 4.20
C SER A 49 -6.62 -4.03 3.42
N LEU A 50 -5.52 -4.42 2.79
CA LEU A 50 -4.75 -3.57 1.89
C LEU A 50 -4.96 -4.09 0.47
N GLY A 51 -5.52 -3.26 -0.38
CA GLY A 51 -5.90 -3.65 -1.73
C GLY A 51 -4.99 -3.04 -2.78
N VAL A 52 -4.52 -3.88 -3.69
CA VAL A 52 -3.63 -3.48 -4.78
C VAL A 52 -4.20 -3.91 -6.12
N HIS A 53 -3.89 -3.13 -7.15
CA HIS A 53 -4.21 -3.47 -8.53
C HIS A 53 -3.22 -2.76 -9.45
N ARG A 54 -3.13 -3.24 -10.70
CA ARG A 54 -2.27 -2.55 -11.66
C ARG A 54 -2.86 -1.21 -12.05
N PHE A 55 -1.98 -0.27 -12.35
CA PHE A 55 -2.40 1.02 -12.84
C PHE A 55 -2.76 0.93 -14.31
N VAL A 56 -3.95 1.40 -14.65
CA VAL A 56 -4.40 1.55 -16.03
C VAL A 56 -4.70 3.01 -16.27
N THR A 57 -4.30 3.51 -17.44
CA THR A 57 -4.60 4.87 -17.83
C THR A 57 -5.93 4.90 -18.57
N GLU A 58 -6.83 5.77 -18.16
CA GLU A 58 -8.13 5.95 -18.82
C GLU A 58 -8.03 6.83 -20.06
N LYS A 59 -6.93 7.56 -20.22
CA LYS A 59 -6.72 8.44 -21.36
C LYS A 59 -6.01 7.72 -22.49
N PRO A 60 -6.41 7.92 -23.76
CA PRO A 60 -5.68 7.37 -24.89
C PRO A 60 -4.27 7.94 -24.89
N MET A 61 -3.27 7.07 -24.94
CA MET A 61 -1.86 7.44 -24.96
C MET A 61 -1.19 6.96 -26.25
N LYS A 62 -0.17 7.69 -26.68
CA LYS A 62 0.57 7.33 -27.89
C LYS A 62 1.23 5.97 -27.79
N ASP A 63 1.72 5.63 -26.60
CA ASP A 63 2.37 4.35 -26.36
C ASP A 63 1.94 3.82 -24.97
N PRO A 64 0.82 3.08 -24.91
CA PRO A 64 0.30 2.56 -23.65
C PRO A 64 1.27 1.61 -22.94
N VAL A 65 2.06 0.83 -23.68
CA VAL A 65 3.00 -0.11 -23.10
C VAL A 65 4.15 0.62 -22.42
N ALA A 66 4.74 1.59 -23.10
CA ALA A 66 5.83 2.39 -22.51
C ALA A 66 5.35 3.17 -21.28
N ASP A 67 4.15 3.72 -21.33
CA ASP A 67 3.58 4.46 -20.19
C ASP A 67 3.30 3.55 -19.01
N ALA A 68 2.76 2.35 -19.24
CA ALA A 68 2.54 1.37 -18.20
C ALA A 68 3.85 0.94 -17.54
N GLN A 69 4.91 0.72 -18.34
CA GLN A 69 6.23 0.37 -17.83
C GLN A 69 6.84 1.51 -17.01
N ARG A 70 6.66 2.74 -17.43
CA ARG A 70 7.15 3.92 -16.71
C ARG A 70 6.48 4.05 -15.35
N VAL A 71 5.16 3.89 -15.28
CA VAL A 71 4.41 3.96 -14.03
C VAL A 71 4.82 2.82 -13.10
N THR A 72 4.92 1.60 -13.63
CA THR A 72 5.33 0.44 -12.83
C THR A 72 6.74 0.65 -12.27
N GLY A 73 7.67 1.16 -13.08
CA GLY A 73 9.03 1.47 -12.63
C GLY A 73 9.07 2.54 -11.55
N ALA A 74 8.24 3.59 -11.70
CA ALA A 74 8.16 4.66 -10.70
C ALA A 74 7.60 4.13 -9.37
N VAL A 75 6.58 3.29 -9.41
CA VAL A 75 5.99 2.68 -8.21
C VAL A 75 6.99 1.75 -7.55
N LEU A 76 7.71 0.92 -8.33
CA LEU A 76 8.74 0.04 -7.80
C LEU A 76 9.83 0.83 -7.08
N GLY A 77 10.32 1.90 -7.69
CA GLY A 77 11.35 2.77 -7.10
C GLY A 77 10.86 3.41 -5.80
N TYR A 78 9.63 3.90 -5.80
CA TYR A 78 9.01 4.49 -4.62
C TYR A 78 8.88 3.47 -3.48
N MET A 79 8.31 2.28 -3.77
CA MET A 79 8.12 1.24 -2.77
C MET A 79 9.46 0.76 -2.20
N THR A 80 10.46 0.58 -3.05
CA THR A 80 11.81 0.20 -2.62
C THR A 80 12.40 1.25 -1.70
N LYS A 81 12.26 2.53 -2.04
CA LYS A 81 12.70 3.65 -1.21
C LYS A 81 12.03 3.63 0.16
N MET A 82 10.77 3.25 0.22
CA MET A 82 10.01 3.17 1.46
C MET A 82 10.25 1.88 2.25
N GLY A 83 11.04 0.97 1.73
CA GLY A 83 11.37 -0.28 2.41
C GLY A 83 10.35 -1.38 2.22
N VAL A 84 9.44 -1.22 1.27
CA VAL A 84 8.43 -2.24 0.94
C VAL A 84 9.02 -3.21 -0.08
N SER A 85 8.76 -4.51 0.11
CA SER A 85 9.24 -5.54 -0.82
C SER A 85 8.68 -5.35 -2.22
N SER A 86 9.48 -5.65 -3.23
CA SER A 86 9.05 -5.66 -4.63
C SER A 86 7.89 -6.62 -4.90
N SER A 87 7.67 -7.59 -4.03
CA SER A 87 6.54 -8.52 -4.17
C SER A 87 5.18 -7.83 -4.14
N VAL A 88 5.06 -6.65 -3.52
CA VAL A 88 3.85 -5.83 -3.59
C VAL A 88 3.61 -5.37 -5.02
N VAL A 89 4.66 -4.91 -5.70
CA VAL A 89 4.55 -4.45 -7.09
C VAL A 89 4.22 -5.61 -8.03
N GLU A 90 4.77 -6.79 -7.79
CA GLU A 90 4.41 -8.00 -8.52
C GLU A 90 2.93 -8.33 -8.36
N ALA A 91 2.42 -8.28 -7.12
CA ALA A 91 1.01 -8.50 -6.86
C ALA A 91 0.12 -7.47 -7.55
N MET A 92 0.55 -6.21 -7.59
CA MET A 92 -0.17 -5.15 -8.32
C MET A 92 -0.25 -5.45 -9.81
N SER A 93 0.82 -5.96 -10.39
CA SER A 93 0.92 -6.18 -11.84
C SER A 93 0.06 -7.35 -12.33
N GLU A 94 -0.31 -8.26 -11.45
CA GLU A 94 -1.02 -9.48 -11.81
C GLU A 94 -2.51 -9.30 -12.05
N THR A 95 -3.11 -8.21 -11.58
CA THR A 95 -4.57 -8.09 -11.61
C THR A 95 -5.04 -6.68 -11.99
N ARG A 96 -6.15 -6.62 -12.73
CA ARG A 96 -6.88 -5.38 -13.00
C ARG A 96 -7.78 -5.00 -11.84
N ASP A 97 -8.38 -6.01 -11.24
CA ASP A 97 -9.27 -5.83 -10.11
C ASP A 97 -8.44 -5.73 -8.84
N ILE A 98 -9.07 -5.23 -7.78
CA ILE A 98 -8.38 -5.11 -6.51
C ILE A 98 -8.08 -6.50 -5.97
N ARG A 99 -6.82 -6.77 -5.68
CA ARG A 99 -6.39 -7.93 -4.92
C ARG A 99 -6.19 -7.50 -3.47
N TRP A 100 -6.97 -8.10 -2.59
CA TRP A 100 -6.84 -7.83 -1.16
C TRP A 100 -5.75 -8.71 -0.57
N LEU A 101 -4.74 -8.05 0.03
CA LEU A 101 -3.63 -8.76 0.68
C LEU A 101 -4.06 -9.20 2.06
N ALA A 102 -3.86 -10.49 2.36
CA ALA A 102 -4.04 -10.99 3.71
C ALA A 102 -3.03 -10.33 4.65
N PRO A 103 -3.36 -10.12 5.95
CA PRO A 103 -2.44 -9.48 6.89
C PRO A 103 -1.06 -10.14 6.94
N LYS A 104 -1.00 -11.48 6.89
CA LYS A 104 0.28 -12.21 6.88
C LYS A 104 1.13 -11.90 5.65
N ASP A 105 0.48 -11.72 4.49
CA ASP A 105 1.19 -11.39 3.25
C ASP A 105 1.70 -9.95 3.29
N ALA A 106 0.88 -9.03 3.79
CA ALA A 106 1.29 -7.64 3.96
C ALA A 106 2.47 -7.50 4.91
N LEU A 107 2.50 -8.31 5.97
CA LEU A 107 3.65 -8.37 6.88
C LEU A 107 4.89 -8.95 6.20
N ALA A 108 4.73 -10.06 5.46
CA ALA A 108 5.83 -10.69 4.73
C ALA A 108 6.42 -9.78 3.66
N MET A 109 5.59 -8.94 3.05
CA MET A 109 6.00 -7.95 2.04
C MET A 109 6.58 -6.68 2.65
N ASN A 110 6.65 -6.58 3.96
CA ASN A 110 7.08 -5.41 4.71
C ASN A 110 6.22 -4.16 4.42
N LEU A 111 4.99 -4.36 4.04
CA LEU A 111 4.03 -3.28 3.86
C LEU A 111 3.48 -2.85 5.21
N ILE A 112 3.10 -3.79 6.06
CA ILE A 112 2.82 -3.56 7.47
C ILE A 112 4.11 -3.86 8.24
N THR A 113 4.57 -2.90 9.05
CA THR A 113 5.78 -3.10 9.86
C THR A 113 5.46 -3.41 11.32
N VAL A 114 4.33 -2.92 11.83
CA VAL A 114 3.91 -3.15 13.22
C VAL A 114 2.44 -3.56 13.22
N PRO A 115 2.12 -4.85 13.45
CA PRO A 115 0.74 -5.26 13.58
C PRO A 115 0.16 -4.80 14.91
N LEU A 116 -1.12 -4.42 14.90
CA LEU A 116 -1.86 -4.00 16.09
C LEU A 116 -3.08 -4.90 16.29
N GLY A 117 -3.40 -5.13 17.54
CA GLY A 117 -4.56 -5.94 17.91
C GLY A 117 -4.22 -7.39 18.12
N LYS A 118 -5.24 -8.19 18.42
CA LYS A 118 -5.11 -9.63 18.62
C LYS A 118 -5.56 -10.36 17.35
N PRO A 119 -4.91 -11.47 17.00
CA PRO A 119 -5.33 -12.29 15.86
C PRO A 119 -6.73 -12.87 16.06
#